data_6bd29a68dda9840bf50f2e9178c67056
#
_entry.id   6bd29a68dda9840bf50f2e9178c67056
#
_cell.length_a   1.000
_cell.length_b   1.000
_cell.length_c   1.000
_cell.angle_alpha   90.00
_cell.angle_beta   90.00
_cell.angle_gamma   90.00
#
_symmetry.space_group_name_H-M   'P 1'
#
loop_
_entity.id
_entity.type
_entity.pdbx_description
1 polymer ?
#
loop_
_entity_poly.entity_id
_entity_poly.type
_entity_poly.pdbx_seq_one_letter_code
_entity_poly.pdbx_strand_id
1 'polypeptide(L)'
;MAGRFLRGAGLHAEIFPDERIPGSYILAIGGAEQSHVNLKHPGEVFYEYLRRIANVADLAAPPGAPMRCLHLGAGALTLARYLQATRPGSEQHAVELERELLDFVVDQLPLPEGTDLTVYIGDARHEVAFGDVDGPFDLVVLDVFAGEDAPEHLATADFYAELLELLSPRGVLLVNIGDDPPLAFAKRQLGAVLESTPHAALLADASMFSCRHPGNVVVAARREPWPQEWTAALLAAGPHPAGVLTGAELRSFAG
;
A
#
# COMPACT_ATOMS: atom_id res chain seq x y z
N MET A 1 -11.42 -21.93 -9.31
CA MET A 1 -10.84 -21.82 -7.96
C MET A 1 -9.51 -22.53 -7.98
N ALA A 2 -8.43 -21.84 -7.63
CA ALA A 2 -7.10 -22.42 -7.46
C ALA A 2 -6.70 -22.24 -5.98
N GLY A 3 -5.92 -23.17 -5.43
CA GLY A 3 -5.50 -23.12 -4.04
C GLY A 3 -4.07 -23.59 -3.86
N ARG A 4 -3.35 -23.01 -2.89
CA ARG A 4 -1.99 -23.38 -2.51
C ARG A 4 -1.81 -23.27 -0.99
N PHE A 5 -1.15 -24.25 -0.40
CA PHE A 5 -0.73 -24.18 0.99
C PHE A 5 0.59 -23.42 1.08
N LEU A 6 0.62 -22.37 1.89
CA LEU A 6 1.80 -21.54 2.17
C LEU A 6 2.52 -22.11 3.38
N ARG A 7 3.67 -22.74 3.17
CA ARG A 7 4.37 -23.47 4.24
C ARG A 7 4.95 -22.54 5.30
N GLY A 8 5.42 -21.36 4.90
CA GLY A 8 5.96 -20.35 5.81
C GLY A 8 4.90 -19.83 6.77
N ALA A 9 3.75 -19.42 6.23
CA ALA A 9 2.62 -18.89 7.02
C ALA A 9 1.77 -19.98 7.69
N GLY A 10 1.83 -21.24 7.23
CA GLY A 10 0.95 -22.31 7.70
C GLY A 10 -0.51 -22.15 7.30
N LEU A 11 -0.79 -21.37 6.25
CA LEU A 11 -2.13 -20.99 5.79
C LEU A 11 -2.41 -21.47 4.36
N HIS A 12 -3.67 -21.57 4.00
CA HIS A 12 -4.10 -21.78 2.61
C HIS A 12 -4.34 -20.45 1.92
N ALA A 13 -3.73 -20.26 0.74
CA ALA A 13 -4.09 -19.20 -0.20
C ALA A 13 -5.04 -19.77 -1.26
N GLU A 14 -6.06 -19.02 -1.61
CA GLU A 14 -7.06 -19.35 -2.61
C GLU A 14 -7.26 -18.18 -3.56
N ILE A 15 -7.37 -18.46 -4.86
CA ILE A 15 -7.74 -17.49 -5.88
C ILE A 15 -9.01 -17.97 -6.56
N PHE A 16 -10.03 -17.13 -6.55
CA PHE A 16 -11.32 -17.42 -7.16
C PHE A 16 -11.88 -16.18 -7.86
N PRO A 17 -12.74 -16.36 -8.90
CA PRO A 17 -13.34 -15.23 -9.60
C PRO A 17 -14.32 -14.48 -8.69
N ASP A 18 -14.36 -13.16 -8.83
CA ASP A 18 -15.46 -12.36 -8.28
C ASP A 18 -16.69 -12.53 -9.19
N GLU A 19 -17.75 -13.14 -8.65
CA GLU A 19 -18.99 -13.39 -9.40
C GLU A 19 -19.73 -12.08 -9.80
N ARG A 20 -19.44 -10.96 -9.13
CA ARG A 20 -20.08 -9.68 -9.35
C ARG A 20 -19.39 -8.83 -10.41
N ILE A 21 -18.06 -9.02 -10.58
CA ILE A 21 -17.24 -8.19 -11.48
C ILE A 21 -16.51 -9.09 -12.48
N PRO A 22 -17.04 -9.24 -13.71
CA PRO A 22 -16.46 -10.12 -14.71
C PRO A 22 -15.00 -9.79 -15.05
N GLY A 23 -14.09 -10.77 -14.89
CA GLY A 23 -12.66 -10.61 -15.13
C GLY A 23 -11.87 -10.22 -13.89
N SER A 24 -12.56 -10.10 -12.75
CA SER A 24 -11.94 -9.89 -11.45
C SER A 24 -11.78 -11.19 -10.68
N TYR A 25 -10.75 -11.19 -9.82
CA TYR A 25 -10.38 -12.31 -8.97
C TYR A 25 -10.08 -11.81 -7.55
N ILE A 26 -10.39 -12.65 -6.58
CA ILE A 26 -10.11 -12.41 -5.17
C ILE A 26 -9.02 -13.38 -4.74
N LEU A 27 -7.99 -12.86 -4.07
CA LEU A 27 -7.03 -13.63 -3.30
C LEU A 27 -7.48 -13.64 -1.85
N ALA A 28 -7.70 -14.83 -1.29
CA ALA A 28 -7.93 -15.04 0.13
C ALA A 28 -6.79 -15.85 0.74
N ILE A 29 -6.39 -15.52 1.98
CA ILE A 29 -5.38 -16.24 2.75
C ILE A 29 -5.98 -16.59 4.13
N GLY A 30 -5.97 -17.87 4.49
CA GLY A 30 -6.59 -18.32 5.73
C GLY A 30 -8.09 -18.04 5.82
N GLY A 31 -8.75 -17.88 4.67
CA GLY A 31 -10.18 -17.56 4.56
C GLY A 31 -10.50 -16.05 4.61
N ALA A 32 -9.52 -15.19 4.84
CA ALA A 32 -9.69 -13.74 4.77
C ALA A 32 -9.32 -13.19 3.38
N GLU A 33 -10.17 -12.34 2.81
CA GLU A 33 -9.88 -11.66 1.55
C GLU A 33 -8.73 -10.67 1.74
N GLN A 34 -7.69 -10.78 0.91
CA GLN A 34 -6.48 -9.97 0.99
C GLN A 34 -6.30 -9.03 -0.20
N SER A 35 -6.69 -9.48 -1.39
CA SER A 35 -6.51 -8.67 -2.60
C SER A 35 -7.63 -8.93 -3.60
N HIS A 36 -7.92 -7.91 -4.39
CA HIS A 36 -8.83 -7.98 -5.53
C HIS A 36 -8.12 -7.48 -6.78
N VAL A 37 -8.14 -8.25 -7.86
CA VAL A 37 -7.47 -7.95 -9.12
C VAL A 37 -8.46 -8.02 -10.27
N ASN A 38 -8.52 -6.98 -11.12
CA ASN A 38 -9.23 -7.03 -12.39
C ASN A 38 -8.22 -7.22 -13.53
N LEU A 39 -8.18 -8.42 -14.11
CA LEU A 39 -7.25 -8.74 -15.20
C LEU A 39 -7.60 -8.05 -16.52
N LYS A 40 -8.88 -7.73 -16.73
CA LYS A 40 -9.33 -7.03 -17.94
C LYS A 40 -9.10 -5.53 -17.88
N HIS A 41 -9.19 -4.98 -16.67
CA HIS A 41 -9.06 -3.55 -16.40
C HIS A 41 -8.12 -3.32 -15.21
N PRO A 42 -6.81 -3.57 -15.36
CA PRO A 42 -5.85 -3.49 -14.23
C PRO A 42 -5.71 -2.06 -13.68
N GLY A 43 -6.18 -1.04 -14.39
CA GLY A 43 -6.33 0.32 -13.88
C GLY A 43 -7.51 0.52 -12.91
N GLU A 44 -8.36 -0.48 -12.72
CA GLU A 44 -9.44 -0.45 -11.72
C GLU A 44 -8.96 -1.07 -10.41
N VAL A 45 -9.05 -0.31 -9.32
CA VAL A 45 -8.69 -0.74 -7.97
C VAL A 45 -9.95 -0.79 -7.12
N PHE A 46 -10.31 -1.97 -6.64
CA PHE A 46 -11.59 -2.21 -5.96
C PHE A 46 -11.56 -1.83 -4.48
N TYR A 47 -10.52 -2.24 -3.74
CA TYR A 47 -10.44 -1.93 -2.30
C TYR A 47 -10.19 -0.45 -2.07
N GLU A 48 -10.99 0.16 -1.20
CA GLU A 48 -10.99 1.59 -0.97
C GLU A 48 -9.65 2.14 -0.47
N TYR A 49 -8.98 1.43 0.44
CA TYR A 49 -7.67 1.87 0.93
C TYR A 49 -6.63 1.91 -0.19
N LEU A 50 -6.63 0.88 -1.03
CA LEU A 50 -5.71 0.77 -2.15
C LEU A 50 -6.03 1.80 -3.25
N ARG A 51 -7.33 2.14 -3.45
CA ARG A 51 -7.73 3.26 -4.32
C ARG A 51 -7.22 4.60 -3.77
N ARG A 52 -7.24 4.82 -2.45
CA ARG A 52 -6.63 6.01 -1.81
C ARG A 52 -5.12 6.05 -2.05
N ILE A 53 -4.42 4.93 -1.91
CA ILE A 53 -2.99 4.80 -2.26
C ILE A 53 -2.76 5.18 -3.72
N ALA A 54 -3.53 4.60 -4.65
CA ALA A 54 -3.44 4.88 -6.07
C ALA A 54 -3.73 6.37 -6.40
N ASN A 55 -4.69 7.01 -5.73
CA ASN A 55 -4.96 8.45 -5.89
C ASN A 55 -3.76 9.32 -5.48
N VAL A 56 -3.02 8.96 -4.44
CA VAL A 56 -1.78 9.67 -4.08
C VAL A 56 -0.69 9.42 -5.12
N ALA A 57 -0.54 8.18 -5.60
CA ALA A 57 0.40 7.86 -6.68
C ALA A 57 0.10 8.65 -7.98
N ASP A 58 -1.19 8.91 -8.27
CA ASP A 58 -1.60 9.72 -9.40
C ASP A 58 -1.15 11.19 -9.30
N LEU A 59 -1.00 11.70 -8.07
CA LEU A 59 -0.53 13.07 -7.80
C LEU A 59 1.00 13.18 -7.68
N ALA A 60 1.69 12.07 -7.38
CA ALA A 60 3.13 12.07 -7.14
C ALA A 60 3.96 12.34 -8.39
N ALA A 61 3.43 12.08 -9.58
CA ALA A 61 4.08 12.36 -10.86
C ALA A 61 3.05 12.80 -11.92
N PRO A 62 3.47 13.44 -13.01
CA PRO A 62 2.56 13.79 -14.11
C PRO A 62 1.81 12.57 -14.65
N PRO A 63 0.55 12.74 -15.12
CA PRO A 63 -0.22 11.63 -15.68
C PRO A 63 0.54 10.86 -16.77
N GLY A 64 0.57 9.53 -16.67
CA GLY A 64 1.25 8.67 -17.62
C GLY A 64 2.78 8.64 -17.55
N ALA A 65 3.40 9.51 -16.75
CA ALA A 65 4.84 9.48 -16.56
C ALA A 65 5.26 8.23 -15.76
N PRO A 66 6.30 7.47 -16.18
CA PRO A 66 6.79 6.35 -15.44
C PRO A 66 7.34 6.77 -14.08
N MET A 67 7.29 5.87 -13.11
CA MET A 67 7.76 6.06 -11.75
C MET A 67 8.65 4.89 -11.34
N ARG A 68 9.54 5.13 -10.38
CA ARG A 68 10.27 4.07 -9.69
C ARG A 68 9.60 3.79 -8.34
N CYS A 69 9.09 2.58 -8.16
CA CYS A 69 8.20 2.23 -7.07
C CYS A 69 8.72 1.04 -6.26
N LEU A 70 8.55 1.10 -4.93
CA LEU A 70 8.83 0.00 -4.00
C LEU A 70 7.54 -0.41 -3.30
N HIS A 71 7.18 -1.69 -3.39
CA HIS A 71 6.05 -2.31 -2.73
C HIS A 71 6.58 -3.24 -1.62
N LEU A 72 6.39 -2.87 -0.37
CA LEU A 72 6.67 -3.73 0.79
C LEU A 72 5.37 -4.46 1.15
N GLY A 73 5.35 -5.75 0.84
CA GLY A 73 4.14 -6.57 0.72
C GLY A 73 3.63 -6.61 -0.71
N ALA A 74 3.57 -7.79 -1.32
CA ALA A 74 3.15 -7.96 -2.71
C ALA A 74 1.64 -8.25 -2.83
N GLY A 75 1.09 -9.06 -1.93
CA GLY A 75 -0.28 -9.55 -2.06
C GLY A 75 -0.54 -10.13 -3.46
N ALA A 76 -1.60 -9.67 -4.14
CA ALA A 76 -1.84 -10.03 -5.55
C ALA A 76 -1.23 -9.04 -6.55
N LEU A 77 -0.28 -8.20 -6.13
CA LEU A 77 0.37 -7.18 -6.98
C LEU A 77 -0.63 -6.19 -7.61
N THR A 78 -1.74 -5.90 -6.93
CA THR A 78 -2.81 -5.05 -7.48
C THR A 78 -2.31 -3.65 -7.82
N LEU A 79 -1.52 -3.03 -6.92
CA LEU A 79 -0.98 -1.70 -7.19
C LEU A 79 0.08 -1.71 -8.30
N ALA A 80 0.90 -2.75 -8.37
CA ALA A 80 1.87 -2.90 -9.46
C ALA A 80 1.19 -3.01 -10.82
N ARG A 81 0.06 -3.73 -10.90
CA ARG A 81 -0.78 -3.83 -12.10
C ARG A 81 -1.39 -2.49 -12.48
N TYR A 82 -1.88 -1.76 -11.47
CA TYR A 82 -2.42 -0.42 -11.65
C TYR A 82 -1.37 0.54 -12.23
N LEU A 83 -0.17 0.55 -11.66
CA LEU A 83 0.92 1.41 -12.12
C LEU A 83 1.35 1.05 -13.55
N GLN A 84 1.46 -0.23 -13.88
CA GLN A 84 1.76 -0.65 -15.26
C GLN A 84 0.68 -0.16 -16.24
N ALA A 85 -0.60 -0.24 -15.87
CA ALA A 85 -1.70 0.16 -16.73
C ALA A 85 -1.82 1.68 -16.93
N THR A 86 -1.51 2.45 -15.90
CA THR A 86 -1.66 3.92 -15.90
C THR A 86 -0.37 4.66 -16.20
N ARG A 87 0.79 4.02 -16.00
CA ARG A 87 2.15 4.57 -16.10
C ARG A 87 3.10 3.53 -16.71
N PRO A 88 2.88 3.12 -17.98
CA PRO A 88 3.72 2.12 -18.62
C PRO A 88 5.19 2.56 -18.65
N GLY A 89 6.10 1.60 -18.43
CA GLY A 89 7.53 1.86 -18.28
C GLY A 89 7.99 2.22 -16.87
N SER A 90 7.10 2.14 -15.88
CA SER A 90 7.49 2.26 -14.46
C SER A 90 8.36 1.08 -14.06
N GLU A 91 9.47 1.38 -13.34
CA GLU A 91 10.34 0.38 -12.71
C GLU A 91 9.77 0.06 -11.33
N GLN A 92 9.43 -1.19 -11.09
CA GLN A 92 8.78 -1.61 -9.89
C GLN A 92 9.60 -2.65 -9.13
N HIS A 93 9.67 -2.51 -7.82
CA HIS A 93 10.33 -3.42 -6.90
C HIS A 93 9.30 -3.90 -5.88
N ALA A 94 9.27 -5.19 -5.58
CA ALA A 94 8.41 -5.75 -4.55
C ALA A 94 9.21 -6.60 -3.58
N VAL A 95 8.98 -6.42 -2.30
CA VAL A 95 9.48 -7.29 -1.23
C VAL A 95 8.33 -8.14 -0.73
N GLU A 96 8.49 -9.46 -0.75
CA GLU A 96 7.48 -10.41 -0.29
C GLU A 96 8.13 -11.49 0.59
N LEU A 97 7.55 -11.72 1.75
CA LEU A 97 8.05 -12.71 2.69
C LEU A 97 7.83 -14.15 2.19
N GLU A 98 6.65 -14.39 1.60
CA GLU A 98 6.18 -15.70 1.21
C GLU A 98 6.38 -15.96 -0.30
N ARG A 99 7.52 -16.53 -0.68
CA ARG A 99 7.80 -16.91 -2.08
C ARG A 99 6.66 -17.72 -2.71
N GLU A 100 6.09 -18.68 -1.95
CA GLU A 100 5.03 -19.55 -2.46
C GLU A 100 3.75 -18.78 -2.80
N LEU A 101 3.47 -17.68 -2.08
CA LEU A 101 2.35 -16.79 -2.38
C LEU A 101 2.59 -16.06 -3.69
N LEU A 102 3.77 -15.44 -3.83
CA LEU A 102 4.11 -14.70 -5.04
C LEU A 102 4.07 -15.60 -6.29
N ASP A 103 4.74 -16.77 -6.23
CA ASP A 103 4.75 -17.74 -7.33
C ASP A 103 3.33 -18.17 -7.71
N PHE A 104 2.47 -18.40 -6.71
CA PHE A 104 1.07 -18.75 -6.92
C PHE A 104 0.26 -17.62 -7.56
N VAL A 105 0.46 -16.39 -7.10
CA VAL A 105 -0.24 -15.21 -7.64
C VAL A 105 0.15 -14.97 -9.10
N VAL A 106 1.44 -14.97 -9.43
CA VAL A 106 1.90 -14.71 -10.80
C VAL A 106 1.47 -15.83 -11.76
N ASP A 107 1.45 -17.08 -11.29
CA ASP A 107 1.00 -18.24 -12.06
C ASP A 107 -0.49 -18.19 -12.40
N GLN A 108 -1.33 -17.80 -11.45
CA GLN A 108 -2.78 -17.75 -11.61
C GLN A 108 -3.30 -16.42 -12.18
N LEU A 109 -2.62 -15.33 -11.89
CA LEU A 109 -2.96 -13.98 -12.28
C LEU A 109 -1.77 -13.34 -13.01
N PRO A 110 -1.58 -13.60 -14.31
CA PRO A 110 -0.44 -13.05 -15.07
C PRO A 110 -0.39 -11.53 -14.96
N LEU A 111 0.82 -10.97 -14.85
CA LEU A 111 1.02 -9.52 -14.89
C LEU A 111 0.68 -8.95 -16.27
N PRO A 112 0.28 -7.67 -16.36
CA PRO A 112 0.15 -6.98 -17.64
C PRO A 112 1.45 -7.06 -18.45
N GLU A 113 1.33 -7.13 -19.76
CA GLU A 113 2.48 -7.16 -20.67
C GLU A 113 3.39 -5.94 -20.47
N GLY A 114 4.70 -6.17 -20.49
CA GLY A 114 5.70 -5.12 -20.31
C GLY A 114 5.86 -4.62 -18.88
N THR A 115 5.30 -5.30 -17.88
CA THR A 115 5.55 -4.97 -16.47
C THR A 115 7.02 -5.21 -16.13
N ASP A 116 7.74 -4.16 -15.74
CA ASP A 116 9.10 -4.23 -15.21
C ASP A 116 9.02 -4.37 -13.69
N LEU A 117 9.21 -5.59 -13.19
CA LEU A 117 9.09 -5.92 -11.77
C LEU A 117 10.26 -6.75 -11.29
N THR A 118 11.05 -6.19 -10.37
CA THR A 118 12.07 -6.92 -9.61
C THR A 118 11.49 -7.35 -8.27
N VAL A 119 11.70 -8.60 -7.89
CA VAL A 119 11.18 -9.17 -6.64
C VAL A 119 12.31 -9.61 -5.72
N TYR A 120 12.20 -9.21 -4.45
CA TYR A 120 13.04 -9.64 -3.35
C TYR A 120 12.22 -10.51 -2.41
N ILE A 121 12.77 -11.66 -2.01
CA ILE A 121 12.08 -12.59 -1.10
C ILE A 121 12.73 -12.50 0.27
N GLY A 122 12.01 -11.90 1.22
CA GLY A 122 12.51 -11.71 2.56
C GLY A 122 11.62 -10.82 3.41
N ASP A 123 12.04 -10.59 4.64
CA ASP A 123 11.42 -9.61 5.54
C ASP A 123 11.65 -8.18 5.01
N ALA A 124 10.61 -7.36 5.00
CA ALA A 124 10.65 -6.02 4.41
C ALA A 124 11.77 -5.14 5.00
N ARG A 125 11.95 -5.13 6.33
CA ARG A 125 12.99 -4.33 6.96
C ARG A 125 14.38 -4.90 6.71
N HIS A 126 14.51 -6.22 6.69
CA HIS A 126 15.78 -6.85 6.37
C HIS A 126 16.22 -6.52 4.94
N GLU A 127 15.33 -6.65 3.96
CA GLU A 127 15.64 -6.35 2.55
C GLU A 127 15.97 -4.86 2.33
N VAL A 128 15.29 -3.95 3.03
CA VAL A 128 15.60 -2.51 3.00
C VAL A 128 16.97 -2.21 3.62
N ALA A 129 17.32 -2.87 4.72
CA ALA A 129 18.56 -2.57 5.45
C ALA A 129 19.80 -3.27 4.90
N PHE A 130 19.66 -4.47 4.34
CA PHE A 130 20.77 -5.36 4.00
C PHE A 130 20.64 -6.03 2.63
N GLY A 131 19.48 -5.88 1.96
CA GLY A 131 19.25 -6.42 0.62
C GLY A 131 19.73 -5.47 -0.48
N ASP A 132 19.35 -5.79 -1.72
CA ASP A 132 19.69 -4.98 -2.90
C ASP A 132 18.60 -3.94 -3.24
N VAL A 133 17.84 -3.50 -2.22
CA VAL A 133 16.78 -2.49 -2.38
C VAL A 133 17.40 -1.10 -2.31
N ASP A 134 17.75 -0.55 -3.47
CA ASP A 134 18.38 0.76 -3.59
C ASP A 134 17.40 1.81 -4.11
N GLY A 135 17.27 2.94 -3.36
CA GLY A 135 16.57 4.14 -3.83
C GLY A 135 17.35 4.91 -4.91
N PRO A 136 16.88 6.10 -5.34
CA PRO A 136 15.67 6.72 -4.84
C PRO A 136 14.39 6.22 -5.51
N PHE A 137 13.29 6.13 -4.75
CA PHE A 137 11.96 5.78 -5.24
C PHE A 137 11.02 6.99 -5.25
N ASP A 138 10.15 7.07 -6.25
CA ASP A 138 9.10 8.08 -6.29
C ASP A 138 7.89 7.69 -5.42
N LEU A 139 7.73 6.38 -5.22
CA LEU A 139 6.67 5.80 -4.41
C LEU A 139 7.22 4.64 -3.59
N VAL A 140 7.03 4.68 -2.28
CA VAL A 140 7.24 3.55 -1.37
C VAL A 140 5.91 3.22 -0.70
N VAL A 141 5.45 1.98 -0.80
CA VAL A 141 4.20 1.52 -0.19
C VAL A 141 4.50 0.43 0.81
N LEU A 142 4.11 0.63 2.06
CA LEU A 142 4.13 -0.38 3.10
C LEU A 142 2.70 -0.90 3.32
N ASP A 143 2.45 -2.11 2.85
CA ASP A 143 1.15 -2.80 2.90
C ASP A 143 1.36 -4.26 3.33
N VAL A 144 1.84 -4.43 4.56
CA VAL A 144 2.20 -5.73 5.15
C VAL A 144 1.29 -6.04 6.32
N PHE A 145 0.70 -7.22 6.29
CA PHE A 145 -0.11 -7.76 7.37
C PHE A 145 0.42 -9.13 7.80
N ALA A 146 0.49 -9.35 9.12
CA ALA A 146 0.76 -10.65 9.72
C ALA A 146 -0.45 -11.04 10.59
N GLY A 147 -1.44 -11.69 9.98
CA GLY A 147 -2.73 -11.92 10.64
C GLY A 147 -3.60 -10.66 10.67
N GLU A 148 -4.03 -10.22 11.85
CA GLU A 148 -4.88 -9.03 12.02
C GLU A 148 -4.06 -7.73 12.15
N ASP A 149 -2.76 -7.81 12.52
CA ASP A 149 -1.90 -6.65 12.79
C ASP A 149 -0.67 -6.61 11.89
N ALA A 150 -0.11 -5.43 11.69
CA ALA A 150 1.21 -5.29 11.07
C ALA A 150 2.32 -5.74 12.05
N PRO A 151 3.40 -6.39 11.56
CA PRO A 151 4.53 -6.79 12.41
C PRO A 151 5.13 -5.59 13.16
N GLU A 152 5.32 -5.72 14.49
CA GLU A 152 5.79 -4.62 15.34
C GLU A 152 7.11 -3.99 14.87
N HIS A 153 8.03 -4.79 14.32
CA HIS A 153 9.33 -4.29 13.86
C HIS A 153 9.23 -3.43 12.59
N LEU A 154 8.13 -3.51 11.83
CA LEU A 154 7.82 -2.66 10.68
C LEU A 154 7.04 -1.39 11.07
N ALA A 155 6.66 -1.29 12.33
CA ALA A 155 5.77 -0.28 12.88
C ALA A 155 6.53 0.71 13.80
N THR A 156 7.78 1.03 13.47
CA THR A 156 8.67 1.86 14.30
C THR A 156 9.08 3.14 13.61
N ALA A 157 9.34 4.21 14.39
CA ALA A 157 9.84 5.49 13.86
C ALA A 157 11.14 5.31 13.07
N ASP A 158 12.06 4.46 13.57
CA ASP A 158 13.33 4.18 12.87
C ASP A 158 13.08 3.57 11.48
N PHE A 159 12.16 2.62 11.37
CA PHE A 159 11.85 2.03 10.06
C PHE A 159 11.20 3.03 9.12
N TYR A 160 10.31 3.89 9.61
CA TYR A 160 9.75 4.96 8.78
C TYR A 160 10.80 5.97 8.33
N ALA A 161 11.79 6.29 9.18
CA ALA A 161 12.92 7.11 8.78
C ALA A 161 13.77 6.43 7.68
N GLU A 162 14.07 5.13 7.81
CA GLU A 162 14.75 4.32 6.79
C GLU A 162 13.99 4.37 5.45
N LEU A 163 12.66 4.22 5.46
CA LEU A 163 11.83 4.29 4.25
C LEU A 163 11.79 5.70 3.62
N LEU A 164 11.77 6.75 4.43
CA LEU A 164 11.81 8.13 3.95
C LEU A 164 13.15 8.46 3.29
N GLU A 165 14.27 7.86 3.73
CA GLU A 165 15.58 8.03 3.09
C GLU A 165 15.64 7.41 1.70
N LEU A 166 14.88 6.36 1.43
CA LEU A 166 14.76 5.74 0.12
C LEU A 166 13.99 6.59 -0.89
N LEU A 167 13.31 7.66 -0.46
CA LEU A 167 12.50 8.48 -1.36
C LEU A 167 13.36 9.41 -2.23
N SER A 168 12.95 9.58 -3.48
CA SER A 168 13.37 10.71 -4.31
C SER A 168 12.94 12.04 -3.64
N PRO A 169 13.49 13.18 -4.01
CA PRO A 169 13.12 14.46 -3.39
C PRO A 169 11.61 14.74 -3.37
N ARG A 170 10.88 14.31 -4.40
CA ARG A 170 9.43 14.46 -4.51
C ARG A 170 8.64 13.21 -4.14
N GLY A 171 9.34 12.14 -3.77
CA GLY A 171 8.75 10.85 -3.44
C GLY A 171 7.77 10.91 -2.27
N VAL A 172 6.93 9.89 -2.20
CA VAL A 172 5.93 9.71 -1.13
C VAL A 172 5.98 8.31 -0.57
N LEU A 173 5.99 8.21 0.75
CA LEU A 173 5.78 6.99 1.52
C LEU A 173 4.29 6.85 1.81
N LEU A 174 3.72 5.68 1.53
CA LEU A 174 2.34 5.32 1.84
C LEU A 174 2.34 4.12 2.78
N VAL A 175 1.65 4.24 3.90
CA VAL A 175 1.53 3.17 4.89
C VAL A 175 0.05 2.83 5.06
N ASN A 176 -0.32 1.59 4.72
CA ASN A 176 -1.65 1.08 4.99
C ASN A 176 -1.71 0.52 6.41
N ILE A 177 -2.71 0.94 7.17
CA ILE A 177 -2.91 0.54 8.57
C ILE A 177 -4.36 0.11 8.74
N GLY A 178 -4.58 -1.17 8.98
CA GLY A 178 -5.86 -1.69 9.46
C GLY A 178 -5.94 -1.55 10.97
N ASP A 179 -7.07 -1.10 11.51
CA ASP A 179 -7.26 -1.01 12.96
C ASP A 179 -8.74 -1.02 13.34
N ASP A 180 -9.00 -1.44 14.57
CA ASP A 180 -10.30 -1.44 15.21
C ASP A 180 -10.48 -0.26 16.19
N PRO A 181 -11.72 0.15 16.48
CA PRO A 181 -11.96 1.18 17.49
C PRO A 181 -11.27 0.87 18.82
N PRO A 182 -10.60 1.86 19.44
CA PRO A 182 -10.58 3.29 19.16
C PRO A 182 -9.44 3.76 18.24
N LEU A 183 -8.92 2.94 17.35
CA LEU A 183 -7.82 3.18 16.41
C LEU A 183 -6.49 3.50 17.12
N ALA A 184 -6.23 2.76 18.21
CA ALA A 184 -5.05 3.01 19.04
C ALA A 184 -3.75 2.64 18.31
N PHE A 185 -3.77 1.60 17.50
CA PHE A 185 -2.62 1.17 16.69
C PHE A 185 -2.33 2.21 15.59
N ALA A 186 -3.36 2.64 14.85
CA ALA A 186 -3.23 3.65 13.81
C ALA A 186 -2.69 4.99 14.35
N LYS A 187 -3.13 5.42 15.53
CA LYS A 187 -2.62 6.62 16.19
C LYS A 187 -1.14 6.50 16.56
N ARG A 188 -0.72 5.36 17.12
CA ARG A 188 0.69 5.11 17.44
C ARG A 188 1.56 5.10 16.17
N GLN A 189 1.09 4.45 15.10
CA GLN A 189 1.79 4.42 13.82
C GLN A 189 1.95 5.83 13.22
N LEU A 190 0.86 6.61 13.22
CA LEU A 190 0.89 7.99 12.77
C LEU A 190 1.87 8.82 13.62
N GLY A 191 1.87 8.65 14.95
CA GLY A 191 2.83 9.27 15.85
C GLY A 191 4.27 8.95 15.46
N ALA A 192 4.58 7.67 15.22
CA ALA A 192 5.90 7.22 14.78
C ALA A 192 6.33 7.81 13.42
N VAL A 193 5.40 7.93 12.46
CA VAL A 193 5.69 8.62 11.18
C VAL A 193 5.98 10.12 11.42
N LEU A 194 5.20 10.77 12.30
CA LEU A 194 5.37 12.20 12.60
C LEU A 194 6.66 12.54 13.37
N GLU A 195 7.27 11.56 14.03
CA GLU A 195 8.64 11.71 14.61
C GLU A 195 9.69 11.83 13.50
N SER A 196 9.47 11.16 12.35
CA SER A 196 10.42 11.16 11.22
C SER A 196 10.19 12.31 10.25
N THR A 197 8.96 12.78 10.07
CA THR A 197 8.62 13.93 9.21
C THR A 197 7.33 14.62 9.63
N PRO A 198 7.28 15.97 9.67
CA PRO A 198 6.04 16.71 9.89
C PRO A 198 5.15 16.81 8.63
N HIS A 199 5.63 16.32 7.49
CA HIS A 199 5.03 16.49 6.18
C HIS A 199 4.20 15.27 5.78
N ALA A 200 3.09 15.08 6.49
CA ALA A 200 2.22 13.93 6.31
C ALA A 200 0.74 14.30 6.19
N ALA A 201 -0.05 13.36 5.67
CA ALA A 201 -1.49 13.37 5.64
C ALA A 201 -2.03 12.00 6.06
N LEU A 202 -3.24 11.95 6.60
CA LEU A 202 -3.98 10.73 6.89
C LEU A 202 -5.22 10.70 6.00
N LEU A 203 -5.36 9.63 5.22
CA LEU A 203 -6.49 9.42 4.31
C LEU A 203 -7.33 8.23 4.80
N ALA A 204 -8.63 8.39 4.84
CA ALA A 204 -9.56 7.32 5.19
C ALA A 204 -10.97 7.61 4.66
N ASP A 205 -11.91 6.69 4.91
CA ASP A 205 -13.32 7.06 5.00
C ASP A 205 -13.48 8.09 6.13
N ALA A 206 -14.22 9.17 5.88
CA ALA A 206 -14.36 10.27 6.86
C ALA A 206 -14.96 9.80 8.20
N SER A 207 -15.76 8.73 8.20
CA SER A 207 -16.33 8.15 9.41
C SER A 207 -15.27 7.53 10.35
N MET A 208 -14.13 7.08 9.80
CA MET A 208 -13.01 6.53 10.57
C MET A 208 -12.44 7.52 11.58
N PHE A 209 -12.47 8.83 11.26
CA PHE A 209 -11.94 9.86 12.17
C PHE A 209 -12.75 10.03 13.46
N SER A 210 -13.95 9.44 13.52
CA SER A 210 -14.72 9.33 14.77
C SER A 210 -14.14 8.28 15.72
N CYS A 211 -13.20 7.43 15.27
CA CYS A 211 -12.63 6.28 15.99
C CYS A 211 -13.70 5.28 16.51
N ARG A 212 -14.81 5.13 15.79
CA ARG A 212 -15.94 4.25 16.15
C ARG A 212 -16.14 3.09 15.17
N HIS A 213 -15.43 3.10 14.05
CA HIS A 213 -15.56 2.12 12.98
C HIS A 213 -14.22 1.45 12.72
N PRO A 214 -14.20 0.12 12.48
CA PRO A 214 -13.00 -0.57 12.02
C PRO A 214 -12.72 -0.24 10.55
N GLY A 215 -11.47 -0.42 10.12
CA GLY A 215 -11.10 -0.29 8.72
C GLY A 215 -9.66 0.15 8.50
N ASN A 216 -9.37 0.60 7.29
CA ASN A 216 -8.04 1.01 6.91
C ASN A 216 -7.92 2.55 6.90
N VAL A 217 -6.80 3.02 7.42
CA VAL A 217 -6.32 4.38 7.21
C VAL A 217 -5.00 4.33 6.44
N VAL A 218 -4.76 5.31 5.59
CA VAL A 218 -3.53 5.42 4.81
C VAL A 218 -2.78 6.66 5.27
N VAL A 219 -1.58 6.47 5.82
CA VAL A 219 -0.65 7.58 6.08
C VAL A 219 0.16 7.83 4.83
N ALA A 220 0.15 9.07 4.34
CA ALA A 220 1.02 9.53 3.26
C ALA A 220 2.05 10.51 3.84
N ALA A 221 3.35 10.22 3.68
CA ALA A 221 4.43 10.99 4.27
C ALA A 221 5.49 11.34 3.22
N ARG A 222 6.11 12.51 3.37
CA ARG A 222 7.11 13.05 2.43
C ARG A 222 8.26 13.69 3.18
N ARG A 223 9.40 13.87 2.49
CA ARG A 223 10.51 14.69 3.00
C ARG A 223 10.27 16.19 2.78
N GLU A 224 9.56 16.55 1.71
CA GLU A 224 9.18 17.93 1.38
C GLU A 224 7.79 18.28 1.94
N PRO A 225 7.45 19.56 2.10
CA PRO A 225 6.14 19.99 2.55
C PRO A 225 4.99 19.37 1.77
N TRP A 226 3.92 19.01 2.50
CA TRP A 226 2.70 18.48 1.89
C TRP A 226 2.06 19.52 0.97
N PRO A 227 1.84 19.20 -0.33
CA PRO A 227 1.20 20.14 -1.25
C PRO A 227 -0.26 20.35 -0.88
N GLN A 228 -0.67 21.60 -0.68
CA GLN A 228 -2.06 21.89 -0.27
C GLN A 228 -3.09 21.50 -1.33
N GLU A 229 -2.74 21.60 -2.60
CA GLU A 229 -3.57 21.20 -3.74
C GLU A 229 -3.87 19.69 -3.73
N TRP A 230 -3.00 18.87 -3.19
CA TRP A 230 -3.22 17.43 -3.06
C TRP A 230 -4.40 17.12 -2.13
N THR A 231 -4.55 17.87 -1.04
CA THR A 231 -5.67 17.67 -0.10
C THR A 231 -7.01 17.83 -0.80
N ALA A 232 -7.18 18.91 -1.58
CA ALA A 232 -8.42 19.16 -2.32
C ALA A 232 -8.64 18.10 -3.42
N ALA A 233 -7.58 17.71 -4.15
CA ALA A 233 -7.65 16.69 -5.19
C ALA A 233 -8.05 15.31 -4.62
N LEU A 234 -7.47 14.92 -3.48
CA LEU A 234 -7.75 13.62 -2.83
C LEU A 234 -9.17 13.57 -2.25
N LEU A 235 -9.65 14.68 -1.67
CA LEU A 235 -11.05 14.78 -1.24
C LEU A 235 -12.02 14.65 -2.42
N ALA A 236 -11.68 15.22 -3.58
CA ALA A 236 -12.50 15.11 -4.78
C ALA A 236 -12.45 13.72 -5.44
N ALA A 237 -11.29 13.05 -5.38
CA ALA A 237 -11.09 11.73 -6.01
C ALA A 237 -11.79 10.58 -5.28
N GLY A 238 -12.06 10.72 -3.99
CA GLY A 238 -12.68 9.64 -3.18
C GLY A 238 -11.70 8.50 -2.85
N PRO A 239 -12.22 7.29 -2.58
CA PRO A 239 -13.63 6.90 -2.43
C PRO A 239 -14.37 7.73 -1.38
N HIS A 240 -15.67 7.96 -1.63
CA HIS A 240 -16.50 8.77 -0.74
C HIS A 240 -17.27 7.91 0.29
N PRO A 241 -17.46 8.45 1.53
CA PRO A 241 -17.07 9.78 2.00
C PRO A 241 -15.55 9.87 2.25
N ALA A 242 -14.86 10.70 1.47
CA ALA A 242 -13.42 10.87 1.60
C ALA A 242 -13.06 11.81 2.75
N GLY A 243 -12.04 11.44 3.51
CA GLY A 243 -11.45 12.26 4.57
C GLY A 243 -9.93 12.36 4.41
N VAL A 244 -9.39 13.56 4.60
CA VAL A 244 -7.95 13.85 4.56
C VAL A 244 -7.61 14.80 5.70
N LEU A 245 -6.81 14.35 6.68
CA LEU A 245 -6.29 15.17 7.76
C LEU A 245 -4.86 15.60 7.46
N THR A 246 -4.54 16.87 7.70
CA THR A 246 -3.20 17.42 7.57
C THR A 246 -2.88 18.40 8.70
N GLY A 247 -1.62 18.76 8.87
CA GLY A 247 -1.21 19.84 9.78
C GLY A 247 -1.71 19.66 11.21
N ALA A 248 -2.47 20.61 11.74
CA ALA A 248 -2.93 20.60 13.12
C ALA A 248 -3.97 19.50 13.40
N GLU A 249 -4.88 19.24 12.46
CA GLU A 249 -5.89 18.18 12.58
C GLU A 249 -5.25 16.80 12.62
N LEU A 250 -4.23 16.58 11.77
CA LEU A 250 -3.45 15.34 11.76
C LEU A 250 -2.77 15.09 13.12
N ARG A 251 -2.09 16.11 13.65
CA ARG A 251 -1.45 16.01 14.98
C ARG A 251 -2.45 15.77 16.10
N SER A 252 -3.60 16.42 16.03
CA SER A 252 -4.68 16.21 17.02
C SER A 252 -5.27 14.80 16.97
N PHE A 253 -5.26 14.15 15.80
CA PHE A 253 -5.70 12.76 15.66
C PHE A 253 -4.67 11.78 16.24
N ALA A 254 -3.38 12.06 16.08
CA ALA A 254 -2.31 11.24 16.63
C ALA A 254 -2.26 11.20 18.17
N GLY A 255 -2.62 12.30 18.84
CA GLY A 255 -2.69 12.40 20.31
C GLY A 255 -1.86 13.53 20.87
#